data_54c73169c4d731d2d530d2b91355848f
#
_entry.id   54c73169c4d731d2d530d2b91355848f
#
_cell.length_a   1.000
_cell.length_b   1.000
_cell.length_c   1.000
_cell.angle_alpha   90.00
_cell.angle_beta   90.00
_cell.angle_gamma   90.00
#
_symmetry.space_group_name_H-M   'P 1'
#
loop_
_entity.id
_entity.type
_entity.pdbx_description
1 polymer ?
#
loop_
_entity_poly.entity_id
_entity_poly.type
_entity_poly.pdbx_seq_one_letter_code
_entity_poly.pdbx_strand_id
1 'polypeptide(L)'
;MKINKSIFTDFPNKEQLLTWYKNQPGFPTPDINGHIHTPHSFSAFSEIGQAFNMAKSEGVSVLGINDFYTTDGYNEFAELAMANKVFPLFNIEFMALQSDLQEAGIKVNDPSNPGRTYFSGKGLYQPPAMSEKSAITIAAIQEESNHQTYEMVEKLNIFLAKTDTGIHLNAKEVHNTLAKNLFRERHIAQAMRIAVFEKESTDEGRFGLLKTIFSGKEVKSSLDDAAALENEIRGNLLKAGGAAFVPEDPKAFLSLEEVKELIIDAGGIPCYPVLLDFGDENYTDYEADKKKLLETLKSNNVYSIELIPGRNKFHIFKEFVDFFHENRFVITFGTEHNTPKLDPVKVSAGGGIDLDDELKQINFEGAAVIAAHQFLKAKGEEGYLKNGIAKIGEKEYFIELGKAVIAYFNQH
;
A
#
# COMPACT_ATOMS: atom_id res chain seq x y z
N MET A 1 -4.06 -25.28 -2.27
CA MET A 1 -3.26 -25.94 -1.19
C MET A 1 -2.83 -24.84 -0.25
N LYS A 2 -3.24 -24.81 1.02
CA LYS A 2 -2.77 -23.72 1.92
C LYS A 2 -1.28 -23.93 2.18
N ILE A 3 -0.44 -22.97 1.79
CA ILE A 3 0.98 -22.99 2.11
C ILE A 3 1.12 -22.74 3.61
N ASN A 4 1.34 -23.82 4.39
CA ASN A 4 1.64 -23.73 5.82
C ASN A 4 3.16 -23.62 6.12
N LYS A 5 3.96 -23.43 5.07
CA LYS A 5 5.43 -23.30 5.16
C LYS A 5 5.87 -22.01 4.47
N SER A 6 6.96 -21.44 4.97
CA SER A 6 7.58 -20.32 4.27
C SER A 6 8.08 -20.72 2.88
N ILE A 7 7.96 -19.80 1.91
CA ILE A 7 8.54 -19.96 0.56
C ILE A 7 10.06 -20.17 0.59
N PHE A 8 10.71 -19.81 1.69
CA PHE A 8 12.16 -19.99 1.89
C PHE A 8 12.55 -21.32 2.50
N THR A 9 11.59 -22.21 2.81
CA THR A 9 11.85 -23.47 3.53
C THR A 9 12.96 -24.29 2.85
N ASP A 10 12.86 -24.45 1.53
CA ASP A 10 13.75 -25.29 0.73
C ASP A 10 14.96 -24.53 0.15
N PHE A 11 15.13 -23.26 0.53
CA PHE A 11 16.29 -22.46 0.09
C PHE A 11 17.58 -22.95 0.76
N PRO A 12 18.72 -22.89 0.04
CA PRO A 12 20.04 -23.05 0.65
C PRO A 12 20.22 -22.09 1.83
N ASN A 13 21.19 -22.38 2.69
CA ASN A 13 21.56 -21.42 3.73
C ASN A 13 22.24 -20.16 3.14
N LYS A 14 22.41 -19.12 3.96
CA LYS A 14 22.93 -17.82 3.54
C LYS A 14 24.32 -17.89 2.90
N GLU A 15 25.22 -18.73 3.44
CA GLU A 15 26.57 -18.92 2.95
C GLU A 15 26.57 -19.58 1.57
N GLN A 16 25.72 -20.60 1.39
CA GLN A 16 25.54 -21.27 0.12
C GLN A 16 24.92 -20.34 -0.94
N LEU A 17 23.92 -19.53 -0.57
CA LEU A 17 23.31 -18.54 -1.48
C LEU A 17 24.33 -17.48 -1.93
N LEU A 18 25.10 -16.92 -1.00
CA LEU A 18 26.13 -15.93 -1.32
C LEU A 18 27.22 -16.54 -2.22
N THR A 19 27.65 -17.77 -1.94
CA THR A 19 28.62 -18.49 -2.75
C THR A 19 28.06 -18.77 -4.15
N TRP A 20 26.82 -19.24 -4.24
CA TRP A 20 26.14 -19.48 -5.51
C TRP A 20 26.05 -18.20 -6.32
N TYR A 21 25.59 -17.09 -5.71
CA TYR A 21 25.41 -15.81 -6.38
C TYR A 21 26.71 -15.23 -6.96
N LYS A 22 27.80 -15.32 -6.19
CA LYS A 22 29.15 -14.89 -6.63
C LYS A 22 29.71 -15.66 -7.83
N ASN A 23 29.24 -16.89 -8.02
CA ASN A 23 29.65 -17.74 -9.13
C ASN A 23 28.78 -17.61 -10.40
N GLN A 24 27.75 -16.71 -10.37
CA GLN A 24 26.91 -16.45 -11.52
C GLN A 24 27.55 -15.38 -12.44
N PRO A 25 27.14 -15.36 -13.73
CA PRO A 25 27.70 -14.40 -14.71
C PRO A 25 27.24 -12.94 -14.51
N GLY A 26 26.59 -12.64 -13.38
CA GLY A 26 25.97 -11.36 -13.10
C GLY A 26 24.49 -11.35 -13.51
N PHE A 27 23.70 -10.55 -12.78
CA PHE A 27 22.27 -10.37 -13.06
C PHE A 27 22.02 -8.90 -13.40
N PRO A 28 21.18 -8.61 -14.38
CA PRO A 28 20.74 -7.24 -14.62
C PRO A 28 19.94 -6.74 -13.40
N THR A 29 19.96 -5.43 -13.20
CA THR A 29 19.08 -4.80 -12.19
C THR A 29 17.63 -5.04 -12.58
N PRO A 30 16.84 -5.73 -11.72
CA PRO A 30 15.44 -6.05 -12.04
C PRO A 30 14.55 -4.83 -11.92
N ASP A 31 13.46 -4.79 -12.68
CA ASP A 31 12.35 -3.88 -12.41
C ASP A 31 11.58 -4.38 -11.18
N ILE A 32 11.31 -3.49 -10.23
CA ILE A 32 10.74 -3.78 -8.91
C ILE A 32 9.58 -2.85 -8.62
N ASN A 33 8.49 -3.44 -8.12
CA ASN A 33 7.38 -2.71 -7.52
C ASN A 33 7.19 -3.20 -6.07
N GLY A 34 7.63 -2.40 -5.11
CA GLY A 34 7.63 -2.75 -3.69
C GLY A 34 6.29 -2.53 -2.97
N HIS A 35 5.26 -2.00 -3.67
CA HIS A 35 3.99 -1.64 -3.03
C HIS A 35 2.82 -1.70 -4.02
N ILE A 36 2.00 -2.72 -3.88
CA ILE A 36 0.65 -2.78 -4.45
C ILE A 36 -0.36 -3.18 -3.40
N HIS A 37 -1.60 -2.67 -3.53
CA HIS A 37 -2.75 -3.17 -2.79
C HIS A 37 -3.42 -4.31 -3.55
N THR A 38 -4.08 -5.21 -2.81
CA THR A 38 -4.87 -6.30 -3.36
C THR A 38 -6.35 -6.16 -3.00
N PRO A 39 -7.24 -6.99 -3.56
CA PRO A 39 -8.66 -6.97 -3.17
C PRO A 39 -8.94 -7.24 -1.68
N HIS A 40 -7.93 -7.62 -0.87
CA HIS A 40 -8.08 -7.79 0.57
C HIS A 40 -8.21 -6.46 1.32
N SER A 41 -7.70 -5.36 0.77
CA SER A 41 -7.96 -4.02 1.33
C SER A 41 -8.82 -3.16 0.39
N PHE A 42 -8.36 -2.79 -0.74
CA PHE A 42 -9.03 -2.24 -1.90
C PHE A 42 -8.01 -2.08 -3.02
N SER A 43 -8.35 -2.46 -4.23
CA SER A 43 -7.39 -2.49 -5.32
C SER A 43 -8.00 -2.15 -6.68
N ALA A 44 -7.15 -1.71 -7.62
CA ALA A 44 -7.45 -1.67 -9.04
C ALA A 44 -7.59 -3.10 -9.64
N PHE A 45 -6.92 -4.07 -9.04
CA PHE A 45 -6.98 -5.46 -9.50
C PHE A 45 -8.28 -6.13 -9.05
N SER A 46 -8.89 -6.92 -9.94
CA SER A 46 -10.05 -7.75 -9.62
C SER A 46 -9.66 -8.99 -8.79
N GLU A 47 -8.42 -9.46 -8.97
CA GLU A 47 -7.81 -10.60 -8.27
C GLU A 47 -6.29 -10.43 -8.20
N ILE A 48 -5.64 -11.09 -7.25
CA ILE A 48 -4.17 -11.00 -7.08
C ILE A 48 -3.44 -11.50 -8.33
N GLY A 49 -3.98 -12.53 -9.00
CA GLY A 49 -3.40 -13.08 -10.23
C GLY A 49 -3.26 -12.07 -11.37
N GLN A 50 -4.15 -11.07 -11.45
CA GLN A 50 -4.05 -9.99 -12.44
C GLN A 50 -2.76 -9.17 -12.25
N ALA A 51 -2.38 -8.86 -11.01
CA ALA A 51 -1.13 -8.15 -10.72
C ALA A 51 0.11 -8.92 -11.17
N PHE A 52 0.14 -10.25 -10.95
CA PHE A 52 1.25 -11.10 -11.40
C PHE A 52 1.30 -11.24 -12.93
N ASN A 53 0.15 -11.31 -13.61
CA ASN A 53 0.09 -11.33 -15.08
C ASN A 53 0.65 -10.02 -15.66
N MET A 54 0.30 -8.89 -15.08
CA MET A 54 0.83 -7.58 -15.46
C MET A 54 2.34 -7.49 -15.16
N ALA A 55 2.78 -7.89 -13.96
CA ALA A 55 4.19 -7.91 -13.61
C ALA A 55 5.03 -8.69 -14.63
N LYS A 56 4.56 -9.88 -15.03
CA LYS A 56 5.22 -10.69 -16.04
C LYS A 56 5.25 -10.02 -17.41
N SER A 57 4.15 -9.42 -17.86
CA SER A 57 4.08 -8.73 -19.16
C SER A 57 4.92 -7.47 -19.23
N GLU A 58 5.13 -6.79 -18.10
CA GLU A 58 5.87 -5.55 -17.97
C GLU A 58 7.33 -5.75 -17.49
N GLY A 59 7.75 -7.02 -17.28
CA GLY A 59 9.12 -7.35 -16.90
C GLY A 59 9.47 -7.07 -15.44
N VAL A 60 8.47 -6.90 -14.56
CA VAL A 60 8.66 -6.71 -13.13
C VAL A 60 8.97 -8.06 -12.49
N SER A 61 10.12 -8.16 -11.81
CA SER A 61 10.65 -9.41 -11.22
C SER A 61 10.51 -9.48 -9.69
N VAL A 62 10.13 -8.38 -9.05
CA VAL A 62 9.87 -8.29 -7.62
C VAL A 62 8.58 -7.50 -7.41
N LEU A 63 7.64 -8.08 -6.67
CA LEU A 63 6.34 -7.47 -6.39
C LEU A 63 6.04 -7.50 -4.89
N GLY A 64 5.64 -6.35 -4.32
CA GLY A 64 5.35 -6.22 -2.90
C GLY A 64 3.86 -6.03 -2.63
N ILE A 65 3.23 -6.97 -1.91
CA ILE A 65 1.88 -6.76 -1.35
C ILE A 65 1.98 -5.81 -0.15
N ASN A 66 1.05 -4.85 -0.04
CA ASN A 66 1.06 -3.83 1.04
C ASN A 66 -0.37 -3.41 1.44
N ASP A 67 -1.22 -4.40 1.76
CA ASP A 67 -2.62 -4.16 2.10
C ASP A 67 -2.79 -3.45 3.45
N PHE A 68 -3.86 -2.63 3.57
CA PHE A 68 -4.23 -2.00 4.84
C PHE A 68 -4.70 -3.05 5.85
N TYR A 69 -4.09 -3.02 7.03
CA TYR A 69 -4.49 -3.75 8.24
C TYR A 69 -4.65 -5.28 8.08
N THR A 70 -4.20 -5.89 6.97
CA THR A 70 -4.41 -7.32 6.74
C THR A 70 -3.21 -7.99 6.09
N THR A 71 -3.00 -9.26 6.44
CA THR A 71 -2.03 -10.17 5.82
C THR A 71 -2.71 -11.35 5.13
N ASP A 72 -4.05 -11.31 4.99
CA ASP A 72 -4.84 -12.45 4.51
C ASP A 72 -4.54 -12.82 3.05
N GLY A 73 -4.05 -11.87 2.26
CA GLY A 73 -3.60 -12.08 0.89
C GLY A 73 -2.27 -12.83 0.75
N TYR A 74 -1.47 -12.98 1.83
CA TYR A 74 -0.09 -13.47 1.72
C TYR A 74 0.05 -14.87 1.17
N ASN A 75 -0.83 -15.81 1.52
CA ASN A 75 -0.72 -17.19 1.05
C ASN A 75 -1.00 -17.29 -0.46
N GLU A 76 -2.06 -16.64 -0.95
CA GLU A 76 -2.38 -16.56 -2.37
C GLU A 76 -1.25 -15.83 -3.14
N PHE A 77 -0.77 -14.73 -2.58
CA PHE A 77 0.34 -13.96 -3.15
C PHE A 77 1.63 -14.80 -3.27
N ALA A 78 1.96 -15.59 -2.24
CA ALA A 78 3.10 -16.50 -2.23
C ALA A 78 2.98 -17.62 -3.26
N GLU A 79 1.79 -18.22 -3.40
CA GLU A 79 1.52 -19.25 -4.41
C GLU A 79 1.70 -18.72 -5.83
N LEU A 80 1.13 -17.54 -6.10
CA LEU A 80 1.26 -16.86 -7.39
C LEU A 80 2.69 -16.40 -7.68
N ALA A 81 3.41 -15.92 -6.66
CA ALA A 81 4.82 -15.54 -6.77
C ALA A 81 5.69 -16.71 -7.24
N MET A 82 5.54 -17.87 -6.60
CA MET A 82 6.26 -19.09 -6.99
C MET A 82 5.88 -19.57 -8.40
N ALA A 83 4.59 -19.55 -8.74
CA ALA A 83 4.12 -19.97 -10.06
C ALA A 83 4.63 -19.08 -11.20
N ASN A 84 4.81 -17.79 -10.94
CA ASN A 84 5.25 -16.81 -11.93
C ASN A 84 6.75 -16.49 -11.87
N LYS A 85 7.49 -16.99 -10.86
CA LYS A 85 8.89 -16.65 -10.58
C LYS A 85 9.10 -15.14 -10.45
N VAL A 86 8.19 -14.47 -9.75
CA VAL A 86 8.26 -13.05 -9.37
C VAL A 86 8.45 -13.00 -7.86
N PHE A 87 9.57 -12.47 -7.39
CA PHE A 87 9.92 -12.48 -5.96
C PHE A 87 8.92 -11.66 -5.13
N PRO A 88 8.31 -12.22 -4.07
CA PRO A 88 7.35 -11.50 -3.25
C PRO A 88 8.01 -10.73 -2.10
N LEU A 89 7.60 -9.48 -1.89
CA LEU A 89 7.82 -8.75 -0.64
C LEU A 89 6.51 -8.73 0.14
N PHE A 90 6.54 -9.18 1.41
CA PHE A 90 5.37 -9.25 2.27
C PHE A 90 5.33 -8.03 3.19
N ASN A 91 4.44 -7.10 2.87
CA ASN A 91 4.33 -5.82 3.56
C ASN A 91 2.89 -5.57 4.01
N ILE A 92 2.71 -4.68 4.98
CA ILE A 92 1.42 -4.23 5.49
C ILE A 92 1.41 -2.72 5.64
N GLU A 93 0.24 -2.09 5.50
CA GLU A 93 0.08 -0.65 5.69
C GLU A 93 -0.90 -0.34 6.83
N PHE A 94 -0.62 0.73 7.56
CA PHE A 94 -1.43 1.25 8.63
C PHE A 94 -1.66 2.76 8.45
N MET A 95 -2.76 3.24 9.01
CA MET A 95 -2.96 4.65 9.32
C MET A 95 -2.85 4.81 10.84
N ALA A 96 -1.90 5.59 11.29
CA ALA A 96 -1.75 6.00 12.68
C ALA A 96 -2.33 7.39 12.92
N LEU A 97 -2.64 7.72 14.16
CA LEU A 97 -3.00 9.07 14.58
C LEU A 97 -2.02 9.57 15.65
N GLN A 98 -1.36 10.66 15.34
CA GLN A 98 -0.51 11.39 16.29
C GLN A 98 -1.33 12.57 16.84
N SER A 99 -1.94 12.38 18.00
CA SER A 99 -2.92 13.31 18.57
C SER A 99 -2.35 14.70 18.87
N ASP A 100 -1.09 14.77 19.29
CA ASP A 100 -0.37 16.03 19.52
C ASP A 100 -0.19 16.84 18.24
N LEU A 101 0.15 16.18 17.14
CA LEU A 101 0.25 16.81 15.82
C LEU A 101 -1.12 17.17 15.26
N GLN A 102 -2.15 16.37 15.54
CA GLN A 102 -3.53 16.67 15.16
C GLN A 102 -4.00 17.96 15.87
N GLU A 103 -3.81 18.07 17.17
CA GLU A 103 -4.16 19.25 17.95
C GLU A 103 -3.38 20.51 17.50
N ALA A 104 -2.13 20.33 17.09
CA ALA A 104 -1.31 21.40 16.54
C ALA A 104 -1.65 21.76 15.07
N GLY A 105 -2.53 21.02 14.41
CA GLY A 105 -2.88 21.21 13.01
C GLY A 105 -1.79 20.82 12.01
N ILE A 106 -0.79 20.04 12.45
CA ILE A 106 0.38 19.65 11.65
C ILE A 106 0.05 18.44 10.76
N LYS A 107 0.32 18.57 9.47
CA LYS A 107 0.15 17.50 8.48
C LYS A 107 1.45 16.72 8.31
N VAL A 108 1.35 15.38 8.38
CA VAL A 108 2.51 14.46 8.27
C VAL A 108 2.68 14.01 6.82
N ASN A 109 2.08 12.89 6.42
CA ASN A 109 2.04 12.39 5.05
C ASN A 109 0.60 12.18 4.53
N ASP A 110 -0.38 12.75 5.23
CA ASP A 110 -1.75 12.95 4.76
C ASP A 110 -1.99 14.46 4.59
N PRO A 111 -2.16 14.97 3.35
CA PRO A 111 -2.28 16.41 3.11
C PRO A 111 -3.65 16.97 3.54
N SER A 112 -4.60 16.11 3.86
CA SER A 112 -5.97 16.49 4.19
C SER A 112 -6.26 16.46 5.69
N ASN A 113 -5.57 15.61 6.45
CA ASN A 113 -5.90 15.33 7.83
C ASN A 113 -4.67 15.51 8.75
N PRO A 114 -4.62 16.59 9.56
CA PRO A 114 -3.55 16.79 10.53
C PRO A 114 -3.39 15.59 11.47
N GLY A 115 -2.15 15.26 11.84
CA GLY A 115 -1.78 14.16 12.72
C GLY A 115 -1.95 12.77 12.13
N ARG A 116 -2.73 12.59 11.07
CA ARG A 116 -2.86 11.30 10.39
C ARG A 116 -1.56 10.95 9.69
N THR A 117 -1.12 9.72 9.92
CA THR A 117 0.17 9.24 9.41
C THR A 117 0.01 7.86 8.80
N TYR A 118 0.24 7.74 7.49
CA TYR A 118 0.42 6.44 6.87
C TYR A 118 1.75 5.86 7.32
N PHE A 119 1.77 4.54 7.59
CA PHE A 119 2.97 3.86 8.06
C PHE A 119 2.95 2.40 7.62
N SER A 120 4.08 1.92 7.08
CA SER A 120 4.17 0.57 6.53
C SER A 120 5.12 -0.31 7.33
N GLY A 121 4.83 -1.61 7.35
CA GLY A 121 5.76 -2.66 7.73
C GLY A 121 6.29 -3.37 6.50
N LYS A 122 7.60 -3.55 6.38
CA LYS A 122 8.23 -4.22 5.23
C LYS A 122 8.84 -5.54 5.63
N GLY A 123 8.61 -6.56 4.82
CA GLY A 123 9.28 -7.86 5.02
C GLY A 123 8.77 -8.65 6.21
N LEU A 124 7.45 -8.70 6.42
CA LEU A 124 6.81 -9.46 7.50
C LEU A 124 6.99 -10.98 7.32
N TYR A 125 6.67 -11.73 8.38
CA TYR A 125 6.66 -13.19 8.32
C TYR A 125 5.70 -13.74 7.25
N GLN A 126 6.17 -14.74 6.51
CA GLN A 126 5.33 -15.58 5.65
C GLN A 126 5.64 -17.07 5.93
N PRO A 127 4.66 -17.86 6.37
CA PRO A 127 3.25 -17.49 6.68
C PRO A 127 3.15 -16.41 7.76
N PRO A 128 2.05 -15.59 7.77
CA PRO A 128 1.87 -14.55 8.78
C PRO A 128 1.97 -15.11 10.19
N ALA A 129 2.75 -14.45 11.05
CA ALA A 129 2.90 -14.79 12.45
C ALA A 129 3.04 -13.51 13.27
N MET A 130 2.25 -13.40 14.33
CA MET A 130 2.29 -12.31 15.31
C MET A 130 1.73 -12.79 16.63
N SER A 131 1.93 -12.05 17.71
CA SER A 131 1.34 -12.35 19.01
C SER A 131 -0.19 -12.28 18.97
N GLU A 132 -0.85 -12.98 19.89
CA GLU A 132 -2.31 -12.90 20.04
C GLU A 132 -2.78 -11.46 20.31
N LYS A 133 -2.01 -10.69 21.09
CA LYS A 133 -2.27 -9.27 21.34
C LYS A 133 -2.32 -8.48 20.05
N SER A 134 -1.32 -8.62 19.19
CA SER A 134 -1.25 -7.91 17.90
C SER A 134 -2.38 -8.32 16.96
N ALA A 135 -2.71 -9.61 16.90
CA ALA A 135 -3.81 -10.11 16.07
C ALA A 135 -5.16 -9.53 16.54
N ILE A 136 -5.44 -9.49 17.84
CA ILE A 136 -6.64 -8.87 18.41
C ILE A 136 -6.69 -7.36 18.08
N THR A 137 -5.55 -6.67 18.21
CA THR A 137 -5.48 -5.23 17.94
C THR A 137 -5.77 -4.92 16.46
N ILE A 138 -5.20 -5.68 15.53
CA ILE A 138 -5.48 -5.51 14.09
C ILE A 138 -6.96 -5.79 13.80
N ALA A 139 -7.53 -6.86 14.36
CA ALA A 139 -8.94 -7.18 14.16
C ALA A 139 -9.86 -6.06 14.68
N ALA A 140 -9.54 -5.44 15.81
CA ALA A 140 -10.31 -4.33 16.37
C ALA A 140 -10.28 -3.10 15.43
N ILE A 141 -9.11 -2.75 14.87
CA ILE A 141 -9.00 -1.63 13.91
C ILE A 141 -9.80 -1.92 12.63
N GLN A 142 -9.75 -3.15 12.13
CA GLN A 142 -10.54 -3.56 10.96
C GLN A 142 -12.03 -3.44 11.25
N GLU A 143 -12.49 -3.87 12.42
CA GLU A 143 -13.88 -3.78 12.82
C GLU A 143 -14.36 -2.33 12.89
N GLU A 144 -13.60 -1.44 13.53
CA GLU A 144 -13.92 -0.01 13.61
C GLU A 144 -13.94 0.65 12.21
N SER A 145 -12.98 0.32 11.34
CA SER A 145 -12.96 0.82 9.97
C SER A 145 -14.16 0.33 9.15
N ASN A 146 -14.55 -0.94 9.32
CA ASN A 146 -15.72 -1.50 8.67
C ASN A 146 -17.01 -0.86 9.23
N HIS A 147 -17.10 -0.63 10.55
CA HIS A 147 -18.24 0.00 11.20
C HIS A 147 -18.51 1.40 10.62
N GLN A 148 -17.48 2.24 10.50
CA GLN A 148 -17.60 3.53 9.86
C GLN A 148 -18.21 3.43 8.45
N THR A 149 -17.76 2.44 7.66
CA THR A 149 -18.26 2.25 6.29
C THR A 149 -19.74 1.80 6.29
N TYR A 150 -20.16 0.97 7.25
CA TYR A 150 -21.57 0.62 7.45
C TYR A 150 -22.41 1.87 7.77
N GLU A 151 -21.95 2.74 8.66
CA GLU A 151 -22.64 4.00 8.97
C GLU A 151 -22.71 4.93 7.75
N MET A 152 -21.68 4.95 6.89
CA MET A 152 -21.72 5.70 5.63
C MET A 152 -22.82 5.20 4.70
N VAL A 153 -23.02 3.88 4.58
CA VAL A 153 -24.11 3.31 3.77
C VAL A 153 -25.47 3.67 4.34
N GLU A 154 -25.67 3.60 5.66
CA GLU A 154 -26.92 4.01 6.31
C GLU A 154 -27.22 5.48 6.03
N LYS A 155 -26.24 6.36 6.21
CA LYS A 155 -26.37 7.80 5.95
C LYS A 155 -26.64 8.10 4.47
N LEU A 156 -25.99 7.35 3.57
CA LEU A 156 -26.25 7.43 2.14
C LEU A 156 -27.69 7.04 1.80
N ASN A 157 -28.20 5.95 2.36
CA ASN A 157 -29.58 5.51 2.16
C ASN A 157 -30.63 6.54 2.68
N ILE A 158 -30.36 7.18 3.84
CA ILE A 158 -31.22 8.26 4.36
C ILE A 158 -31.20 9.46 3.39
N PHE A 159 -30.07 9.77 2.78
CA PHE A 159 -29.97 10.82 1.76
C PHE A 159 -30.71 10.42 0.49
N LEU A 160 -30.47 9.22 -0.05
CA LEU A 160 -31.11 8.72 -1.28
C LEU A 160 -32.65 8.62 -1.16
N ALA A 161 -33.18 8.29 0.02
CA ALA A 161 -34.60 8.25 0.27
C ALA A 161 -35.30 9.62 0.13
N LYS A 162 -34.55 10.73 0.17
CA LYS A 162 -35.05 12.09 -0.05
C LYS A 162 -34.98 12.51 -1.52
N THR A 163 -34.32 11.70 -2.34
CA THR A 163 -34.26 11.88 -3.79
C THR A 163 -35.19 10.88 -4.43
N ASP A 164 -35.75 11.22 -5.58
CA ASP A 164 -36.70 10.31 -6.30
C ASP A 164 -35.95 9.27 -7.12
N THR A 165 -34.79 8.81 -6.63
CA THR A 165 -33.93 7.86 -7.35
C THR A 165 -34.35 6.42 -7.20
N GLY A 166 -35.01 6.06 -6.08
CA GLY A 166 -35.38 4.68 -5.74
C GLY A 166 -34.17 3.73 -5.63
N ILE A 167 -32.96 4.26 -5.39
CA ILE A 167 -31.79 3.46 -5.10
C ILE A 167 -31.67 3.26 -3.59
N HIS A 168 -31.37 2.03 -3.19
CA HIS A 168 -31.08 1.65 -1.81
C HIS A 168 -29.99 0.59 -1.79
N LEU A 169 -28.92 0.81 -1.02
CA LEU A 169 -27.80 -0.15 -0.89
C LEU A 169 -27.98 -1.01 0.36
N ASN A 170 -27.85 -2.32 0.21
CA ASN A 170 -27.70 -3.22 1.34
C ASN A 170 -26.22 -3.31 1.73
N ALA A 171 -25.85 -2.73 2.87
CA ALA A 171 -24.45 -2.66 3.30
C ALA A 171 -23.78 -4.03 3.43
N LYS A 172 -24.50 -5.05 3.95
CA LYS A 172 -23.98 -6.43 4.07
C LYS A 172 -23.75 -7.08 2.72
N GLU A 173 -24.67 -6.84 1.78
CA GLU A 173 -24.54 -7.36 0.42
C GLU A 173 -23.36 -6.71 -0.31
N VAL A 174 -23.23 -5.38 -0.22
CA VAL A 174 -22.08 -4.63 -0.79
C VAL A 174 -20.77 -5.16 -0.20
N HIS A 175 -20.68 -5.31 1.13
CA HIS A 175 -19.49 -5.87 1.78
C HIS A 175 -19.19 -7.27 1.26
N ASN A 176 -20.16 -8.17 1.25
CA ASN A 176 -19.94 -9.57 0.88
C ASN A 176 -19.62 -9.78 -0.61
N THR A 177 -20.06 -8.87 -1.48
CA THR A 177 -19.89 -9.01 -2.94
C THR A 177 -18.69 -8.23 -3.47
N LEU A 178 -18.37 -7.09 -2.89
CA LEU A 178 -17.34 -6.18 -3.41
C LEU A 178 -16.06 -6.10 -2.55
N ALA A 179 -16.13 -6.46 -1.28
CA ALA A 179 -14.97 -6.46 -0.38
C ALA A 179 -14.60 -7.90 0.02
N LYS A 180 -13.32 -8.14 0.35
CA LYS A 180 -12.86 -9.41 0.96
C LYS A 180 -12.80 -9.29 2.48
N ASN A 181 -11.95 -8.41 3.00
CA ASN A 181 -11.72 -8.23 4.43
C ASN A 181 -12.08 -6.83 4.92
N LEU A 182 -11.58 -5.83 4.23
CA LEU A 182 -11.73 -4.43 4.61
C LEU A 182 -12.79 -3.76 3.75
N PHE A 183 -13.91 -3.39 4.39
CA PHE A 183 -14.98 -2.63 3.75
C PHE A 183 -14.67 -1.14 3.79
N ARG A 184 -14.56 -0.50 2.63
CA ARG A 184 -14.14 0.90 2.49
C ARG A 184 -15.14 1.70 1.66
N GLU A 185 -15.07 3.04 1.79
CA GLU A 185 -15.92 3.97 1.03
C GLU A 185 -15.80 3.79 -0.50
N ARG A 186 -14.70 3.22 -0.98
CA ARG A 186 -14.53 2.91 -2.41
C ARG A 186 -15.48 1.82 -2.88
N HIS A 187 -15.77 0.82 -2.05
CA HIS A 187 -16.76 -0.21 -2.37
C HIS A 187 -18.17 0.38 -2.42
N ILE A 188 -18.48 1.41 -1.60
CA ILE A 188 -19.75 2.14 -1.69
C ILE A 188 -19.86 2.89 -3.03
N ALA A 189 -18.79 3.57 -3.45
CA ALA A 189 -18.76 4.28 -4.72
C ALA A 189 -18.94 3.32 -5.91
N GLN A 190 -18.30 2.17 -5.89
CA GLN A 190 -18.46 1.10 -6.86
C GLN A 190 -19.91 0.56 -6.87
N ALA A 191 -20.48 0.28 -5.70
CA ALA A 191 -21.87 -0.17 -5.56
C ALA A 191 -22.87 0.86 -6.11
N MET A 192 -22.63 2.15 -5.86
CA MET A 192 -23.43 3.23 -6.39
C MET A 192 -23.39 3.31 -7.92
N ARG A 193 -22.18 3.20 -8.52
CA ARG A 193 -22.04 3.14 -9.97
C ARG A 193 -22.83 1.96 -10.54
N ILE A 194 -22.66 0.76 -9.96
CA ILE A 194 -23.41 -0.43 -10.38
C ILE A 194 -24.92 -0.20 -10.30
N ALA A 195 -25.42 0.30 -9.17
CA ALA A 195 -26.87 0.54 -8.98
C ALA A 195 -27.43 1.57 -9.97
N VAL A 196 -26.67 2.60 -10.34
CA VAL A 196 -27.07 3.58 -11.37
C VAL A 196 -27.16 2.91 -12.74
N PHE A 197 -26.17 2.06 -13.09
CA PHE A 197 -26.12 1.39 -14.40
C PHE A 197 -27.18 0.29 -14.54
N GLU A 198 -27.56 -0.38 -13.46
CA GLU A 198 -28.65 -1.36 -13.43
C GLU A 198 -30.01 -0.68 -13.55
N LYS A 199 -30.17 0.51 -12.95
CA LYS A 199 -31.43 1.24 -12.94
C LYS A 199 -31.70 1.94 -14.27
N GLU A 200 -30.66 2.48 -14.90
CA GLU A 200 -30.78 3.24 -16.15
C GLU A 200 -29.99 2.58 -17.28
N SER A 201 -30.73 2.29 -18.37
CA SER A 201 -30.14 1.61 -19.53
C SER A 201 -29.49 2.56 -20.54
N THR A 202 -29.87 3.86 -20.48
CA THR A 202 -29.36 4.89 -21.41
C THR A 202 -28.38 5.83 -20.70
N ASP A 203 -27.42 6.36 -21.43
CA ASP A 203 -26.44 7.30 -20.87
C ASP A 203 -27.10 8.59 -20.39
N GLU A 204 -28.14 9.09 -21.13
CA GLU A 204 -28.89 10.25 -20.70
C GLU A 204 -29.60 10.00 -19.34
N GLY A 205 -30.19 8.82 -19.16
CA GLY A 205 -30.80 8.40 -17.89
C GLY A 205 -29.77 8.31 -16.76
N ARG A 206 -28.60 7.71 -17.03
CA ARG A 206 -27.48 7.60 -16.07
C ARG A 206 -26.98 8.97 -15.63
N PHE A 207 -26.73 9.89 -16.58
CA PHE A 207 -26.35 11.27 -16.26
C PHE A 207 -27.42 11.99 -15.46
N GLY A 208 -28.69 11.86 -15.82
CA GLY A 208 -29.82 12.45 -15.09
C GLY A 208 -29.91 11.95 -13.64
N LEU A 209 -29.75 10.63 -13.45
CA LEU A 209 -29.78 10.00 -12.13
C LEU A 209 -28.57 10.43 -11.28
N LEU A 210 -27.35 10.41 -11.83
CA LEU A 210 -26.15 10.88 -11.17
C LEU A 210 -26.23 12.37 -10.79
N LYS A 211 -26.75 13.22 -11.67
CA LYS A 211 -26.97 14.64 -11.38
C LYS A 211 -27.94 14.83 -10.19
N THR A 212 -29.00 14.03 -10.12
CA THR A 212 -29.92 14.04 -8.97
C THR A 212 -29.20 13.62 -7.68
N ILE A 213 -28.39 12.54 -7.72
CA ILE A 213 -27.59 12.03 -6.60
C ILE A 213 -26.54 13.07 -6.17
N PHE A 214 -25.97 13.83 -7.10
CA PHE A 214 -25.01 14.89 -6.80
C PHE A 214 -25.66 16.23 -6.42
N SER A 215 -26.95 16.22 -6.06
CA SER A 215 -27.73 17.42 -5.66
C SER A 215 -27.71 18.52 -6.74
N GLY A 216 -27.83 18.13 -8.00
CA GLY A 216 -27.92 19.02 -9.15
C GLY A 216 -26.56 19.41 -9.78
N LYS A 217 -25.42 18.92 -9.24
CA LYS A 217 -24.12 19.15 -9.87
C LYS A 217 -23.98 18.34 -11.14
N GLU A 218 -23.36 18.93 -12.15
CA GLU A 218 -23.05 18.22 -13.40
C GLU A 218 -22.01 17.12 -13.17
N VAL A 219 -22.19 15.98 -13.85
CA VAL A 219 -21.24 14.89 -13.88
C VAL A 219 -20.08 15.26 -14.81
N LYS A 220 -18.87 15.17 -14.33
CA LYS A 220 -17.65 15.56 -15.07
C LYS A 220 -16.96 14.36 -15.72
N SER A 221 -17.10 13.18 -15.12
CA SER A 221 -16.46 11.95 -15.57
C SER A 221 -17.22 11.33 -16.75
N SER A 222 -16.51 10.67 -17.66
CA SER A 222 -17.11 9.79 -18.65
C SER A 222 -17.76 8.59 -17.98
N LEU A 223 -18.90 8.14 -18.50
CA LEU A 223 -19.56 6.90 -18.03
C LEU A 223 -18.74 5.65 -18.38
N ASP A 224 -17.89 5.71 -19.41
CA ASP A 224 -16.99 4.63 -19.83
C ASP A 224 -15.73 4.53 -18.94
N ASP A 225 -15.41 5.60 -18.19
CA ASP A 225 -14.31 5.58 -17.22
C ASP A 225 -14.86 5.28 -15.81
N ALA A 226 -14.98 4.00 -15.51
CA ALA A 226 -15.47 3.53 -14.21
C ALA A 226 -14.65 4.10 -13.03
N ALA A 227 -13.32 4.21 -13.20
CA ALA A 227 -12.44 4.69 -12.15
C ALA A 227 -12.66 6.18 -11.86
N ALA A 228 -12.73 7.02 -12.90
CA ALA A 228 -13.02 8.44 -12.74
C ALA A 228 -14.41 8.67 -12.15
N LEU A 229 -15.42 7.94 -12.63
CA LEU A 229 -16.79 8.05 -12.16
C LEU A 229 -16.92 7.64 -10.68
N GLU A 230 -16.30 6.52 -10.27
CA GLU A 230 -16.30 6.09 -8.87
C GLU A 230 -15.58 7.11 -7.97
N ASN A 231 -14.48 7.70 -8.42
CA ASN A 231 -13.81 8.78 -7.69
C ASN A 231 -14.71 10.04 -7.58
N GLU A 232 -15.47 10.37 -8.63
CA GLU A 232 -16.39 11.49 -8.61
C GLU A 232 -17.58 11.23 -7.66
N ILE A 233 -18.16 10.02 -7.67
CA ILE A 233 -19.18 9.57 -6.70
C ILE A 233 -18.65 9.69 -5.27
N ARG A 234 -17.46 9.15 -5.03
CA ARG A 234 -16.79 9.21 -3.73
C ARG A 234 -16.58 10.66 -3.27
N GLY A 235 -16.09 11.51 -4.14
CA GLY A 235 -15.83 12.93 -3.86
C GLY A 235 -17.11 13.71 -3.51
N ASN A 236 -18.20 13.46 -4.22
CA ASN A 236 -19.47 14.18 -4.00
C ASN A 236 -20.25 13.68 -2.79
N LEU A 237 -20.17 12.38 -2.44
CA LEU A 237 -21.06 11.76 -1.46
C LEU A 237 -20.37 11.34 -0.17
N LEU A 238 -19.10 10.84 -0.24
CA LEU A 238 -18.49 10.06 0.83
C LEU A 238 -17.31 10.78 1.51
N LYS A 239 -16.75 11.81 0.90
CA LYS A 239 -15.70 12.65 1.48
C LYS A 239 -16.27 13.79 2.31
N ALA A 240 -15.41 14.47 3.06
CA ALA A 240 -15.81 15.62 3.89
C ALA A 240 -16.64 16.63 3.09
N GLY A 241 -17.79 17.00 3.62
CA GLY A 241 -18.79 17.82 2.94
C GLY A 241 -19.80 17.04 2.08
N GLY A 242 -19.60 15.75 1.84
CA GLY A 242 -20.58 14.87 1.15
C GLY A 242 -21.72 14.45 2.07
N ALA A 243 -22.87 14.13 1.44
CA ALA A 243 -24.10 13.81 2.17
C ALA A 243 -24.01 12.57 3.07
N ALA A 244 -23.13 11.63 2.73
CA ALA A 244 -22.93 10.38 3.45
C ALA A 244 -21.57 10.32 4.19
N PHE A 245 -20.87 11.45 4.31
CA PHE A 245 -19.63 11.50 5.06
C PHE A 245 -19.85 11.17 6.53
N VAL A 246 -19.07 10.24 7.05
CA VAL A 246 -18.95 9.90 8.47
C VAL A 246 -17.49 10.11 8.86
N PRO A 247 -17.19 10.96 9.85
CA PRO A 247 -15.83 11.11 10.35
C PRO A 247 -15.37 9.78 10.97
N GLU A 248 -14.08 9.47 10.85
CA GLU A 248 -13.50 8.29 11.49
C GLU A 248 -13.48 8.48 13.02
N ASP A 249 -13.85 7.44 13.76
CA ASP A 249 -13.69 7.42 15.22
C ASP A 249 -12.18 7.37 15.54
N PRO A 250 -11.66 8.15 16.49
CA PRO A 250 -10.28 8.04 16.94
C PRO A 250 -9.84 6.63 17.34
N LYS A 251 -10.79 5.76 17.77
CA LYS A 251 -10.54 4.35 18.08
C LYS A 251 -10.13 3.50 16.87
N ALA A 252 -10.43 3.98 15.65
CA ALA A 252 -9.99 3.33 14.42
C ALA A 252 -8.48 3.47 14.17
N PHE A 253 -7.78 4.26 14.98
CA PHE A 253 -6.37 4.55 14.81
C PHE A 253 -5.56 4.15 16.05
N LEU A 254 -4.41 3.58 15.80
CA LEU A 254 -3.35 3.43 16.80
C LEU A 254 -2.44 4.66 16.78
N SER A 255 -1.70 4.87 17.87
CA SER A 255 -0.55 5.76 17.88
C SER A 255 0.55 5.20 16.95
N LEU A 256 1.46 6.06 16.50
CA LEU A 256 2.59 5.64 15.67
C LEU A 256 3.47 4.59 16.38
N GLU A 257 3.64 4.72 17.69
CA GLU A 257 4.43 3.76 18.46
C GLU A 257 3.78 2.37 18.51
N GLU A 258 2.45 2.30 18.75
CA GLU A 258 1.71 1.03 18.71
C GLU A 258 1.77 0.38 17.33
N VAL A 259 1.68 1.17 16.25
CA VAL A 259 1.86 0.64 14.88
C VAL A 259 3.25 0.07 14.68
N LYS A 260 4.31 0.73 15.16
CA LYS A 260 5.69 0.23 15.10
C LYS A 260 5.86 -1.08 15.87
N GLU A 261 5.28 -1.16 17.08
CA GLU A 261 5.30 -2.38 17.88
C GLU A 261 4.62 -3.55 17.15
N LEU A 262 3.46 -3.32 16.53
CA LEU A 262 2.76 -4.32 15.71
C LEU A 262 3.61 -4.81 14.54
N ILE A 263 4.23 -3.90 13.82
CA ILE A 263 5.10 -4.21 12.67
C ILE A 263 6.28 -5.09 13.12
N ILE A 264 6.93 -4.73 14.22
CA ILE A 264 8.08 -5.46 14.76
C ILE A 264 7.65 -6.84 15.25
N ASP A 265 6.51 -6.95 15.92
CA ASP A 265 5.95 -8.21 16.39
C ASP A 265 5.59 -9.15 15.21
N ALA A 266 5.07 -8.61 14.14
CA ALA A 266 4.82 -9.33 12.88
C ALA A 266 6.10 -9.63 12.07
N GLY A 267 7.27 -9.31 12.61
CA GLY A 267 8.58 -9.57 12.01
C GLY A 267 9.03 -8.55 10.97
N GLY A 268 8.33 -7.43 10.80
CA GLY A 268 8.58 -6.45 9.75
C GLY A 268 9.53 -5.32 10.15
N ILE A 269 9.99 -4.58 9.15
CA ILE A 269 10.80 -3.36 9.26
C ILE A 269 9.87 -2.15 9.22
N PRO A 270 9.82 -1.28 10.25
CA PRO A 270 9.08 -0.02 10.20
C PRO A 270 9.54 0.86 9.05
N CYS A 271 8.59 1.34 8.24
CA CYS A 271 8.84 2.12 7.03
C CYS A 271 7.89 3.32 6.97
N TYR A 272 8.44 4.50 6.65
CA TYR A 272 7.66 5.72 6.46
C TYR A 272 7.33 5.92 4.97
N PRO A 273 6.05 5.86 4.57
CA PRO A 273 5.61 6.22 3.23
C PRO A 273 5.70 7.74 3.03
N VAL A 274 6.52 8.17 2.08
CA VAL A 274 6.72 9.57 1.76
C VAL A 274 5.70 10.00 0.71
N LEU A 275 4.92 11.03 1.00
CA LEU A 275 4.05 11.67 0.01
C LEU A 275 4.84 12.58 -0.91
N LEU A 276 5.81 13.30 -0.35
CA LEU A 276 6.65 14.32 -0.98
C LEU A 276 5.78 15.48 -1.53
N ASP A 277 6.02 15.91 -2.75
CA ASP A 277 5.21 16.92 -3.42
C ASP A 277 3.87 16.31 -3.89
N PHE A 278 2.76 16.81 -3.37
CA PHE A 278 1.42 16.38 -3.80
C PHE A 278 0.79 17.28 -4.88
N GLY A 279 1.62 18.09 -5.53
CA GLY A 279 1.31 18.90 -6.71
C GLY A 279 1.77 20.35 -6.58
N ASP A 280 2.45 20.84 -7.61
CA ASP A 280 2.91 22.23 -7.76
C ASP A 280 3.71 22.77 -6.56
N GLU A 281 4.69 21.98 -6.11
CA GLU A 281 5.56 22.29 -4.96
C GLU A 281 4.79 22.44 -3.62
N ASN A 282 3.66 21.76 -3.49
CA ASN A 282 2.95 21.64 -2.23
C ASN A 282 3.48 20.46 -1.42
N TYR A 283 3.90 20.77 -0.20
CA TYR A 283 4.42 19.80 0.76
C TYR A 283 3.59 19.85 2.05
N THR A 284 3.55 18.73 2.75
CA THR A 284 3.04 18.73 4.14
C THR A 284 4.04 19.42 5.06
N ASP A 285 3.60 19.81 6.26
CA ASP A 285 4.46 20.46 7.26
C ASP A 285 5.68 19.60 7.65
N TYR A 286 5.50 18.26 7.56
CA TYR A 286 6.54 17.30 7.92
C TYR A 286 7.56 17.08 6.80
N GLU A 287 7.13 17.12 5.54
CA GLU A 287 7.95 16.77 4.37
C GLU A 287 8.56 18.00 3.67
N ALA A 288 8.13 19.20 4.05
CA ALA A 288 8.68 20.44 3.52
C ALA A 288 10.19 20.63 3.82
N ASP A 289 10.68 20.07 4.94
CA ASP A 289 12.09 20.10 5.33
C ASP A 289 12.65 18.67 5.44
N LYS A 290 13.30 18.21 4.36
CA LYS A 290 13.89 16.87 4.31
C LYS A 290 14.97 16.60 5.37
N LYS A 291 15.66 17.63 5.90
CA LYS A 291 16.65 17.47 6.97
C LYS A 291 15.96 17.22 8.31
N LYS A 292 14.93 18.00 8.60
CA LYS A 292 14.11 17.80 9.79
C LYS A 292 13.38 16.46 9.77
N LEU A 293 12.86 16.07 8.61
CA LEU A 293 12.25 14.74 8.41
C LEU A 293 13.27 13.64 8.70
N LEU A 294 14.48 13.71 8.16
CA LEU A 294 15.57 12.78 8.41
C LEU A 294 15.87 12.63 9.91
N GLU A 295 16.02 13.74 10.62
CA GLU A 295 16.28 13.75 12.07
C GLU A 295 15.12 13.12 12.84
N THR A 296 13.89 13.45 12.46
CA THR A 296 12.68 12.89 13.08
C THR A 296 12.60 11.38 12.87
N LEU A 297 12.83 10.89 11.66
CA LEU A 297 12.81 9.44 11.37
C LEU A 297 13.91 8.71 12.14
N LYS A 298 15.13 9.26 12.17
CA LYS A 298 16.25 8.67 12.94
C LYS A 298 15.95 8.63 14.45
N SER A 299 15.38 9.70 15.02
CA SER A 299 15.03 9.74 16.45
C SER A 299 13.95 8.70 16.82
N ASN A 300 13.10 8.33 15.85
CA ASN A 300 12.09 7.28 16.01
C ASN A 300 12.59 5.88 15.61
N ASN A 301 13.88 5.69 15.37
CA ASN A 301 14.48 4.44 14.87
C ASN A 301 13.84 3.92 13.57
N VAL A 302 13.43 4.83 12.69
CA VAL A 302 12.92 4.52 11.34
C VAL A 302 14.02 4.79 10.32
N TYR A 303 14.48 3.76 9.63
CA TYR A 303 15.55 3.84 8.62
C TYR A 303 15.11 3.26 7.27
N SER A 304 13.81 3.17 7.05
CA SER A 304 13.22 2.75 5.80
C SER A 304 12.16 3.76 5.37
N ILE A 305 12.17 4.11 4.10
CA ILE A 305 11.15 4.93 3.44
C ILE A 305 10.68 4.26 2.16
N GLU A 306 9.46 4.57 1.77
CA GLU A 306 8.94 4.20 0.46
C GLU A 306 8.33 5.41 -0.24
N LEU A 307 8.35 5.40 -1.56
CA LEU A 307 7.75 6.45 -2.38
C LEU A 307 6.90 5.84 -3.51
N ILE A 308 5.94 6.63 -3.97
CA ILE A 308 5.14 6.34 -5.17
C ILE A 308 5.57 7.32 -6.26
N PRO A 309 6.59 7.00 -7.06
CA PRO A 309 7.23 7.94 -7.98
C PRO A 309 6.26 8.54 -9.00
N GLY A 310 5.22 7.79 -9.39
CA GLY A 310 4.19 8.26 -10.32
C GLY A 310 3.45 9.53 -9.89
N ARG A 311 3.52 9.89 -8.60
CA ARG A 311 2.92 11.12 -8.05
C ARG A 311 3.82 12.33 -8.16
N ASN A 312 5.12 12.15 -8.39
CA ASN A 312 6.12 13.20 -8.24
C ASN A 312 6.84 13.53 -9.57
N LYS A 313 7.16 14.80 -9.77
CA LYS A 313 8.04 15.22 -10.86
C LYS A 313 9.41 14.54 -10.68
N PHE A 314 10.00 14.03 -11.78
CA PHE A 314 11.22 13.23 -11.76
C PHE A 314 12.38 13.87 -10.97
N HIS A 315 12.65 15.16 -11.18
CA HIS A 315 13.77 15.85 -10.53
C HIS A 315 13.57 16.03 -9.03
N ILE A 316 12.33 16.33 -8.58
CA ILE A 316 11.99 16.45 -7.15
C ILE A 316 12.14 15.09 -6.47
N PHE A 317 11.60 14.05 -7.10
CA PHE A 317 11.70 12.68 -6.63
C PHE A 317 13.16 12.23 -6.51
N LYS A 318 13.97 12.43 -7.56
CA LYS A 318 15.39 12.02 -7.58
C LYS A 318 16.19 12.72 -6.49
N GLU A 319 16.09 14.05 -6.37
CA GLU A 319 16.81 14.82 -5.35
C GLU A 319 16.49 14.36 -3.92
N PHE A 320 15.24 14.01 -3.67
CA PHE A 320 14.82 13.50 -2.38
C PHE A 320 15.39 12.10 -2.10
N VAL A 321 15.31 11.21 -3.08
CA VAL A 321 15.83 9.85 -2.99
C VAL A 321 17.34 9.85 -2.77
N ASP A 322 18.09 10.63 -3.55
CA ASP A 322 19.55 10.74 -3.42
C ASP A 322 19.94 11.17 -2.00
N PHE A 323 19.27 12.19 -1.46
CA PHE A 323 19.51 12.66 -0.09
C PHE A 323 19.30 11.58 0.98
N PHE A 324 18.24 10.80 0.91
CA PHE A 324 17.98 9.72 1.88
C PHE A 324 18.87 8.50 1.64
N HIS A 325 19.25 8.21 0.39
CA HIS A 325 20.19 7.14 0.06
C HIS A 325 21.60 7.42 0.61
N GLU A 326 22.10 8.65 0.45
CA GLU A 326 23.37 9.11 1.06
C GLU A 326 23.33 8.99 2.60
N ASN A 327 22.17 9.13 3.22
CA ASN A 327 21.96 8.94 4.65
C ASN A 327 21.68 7.48 5.06
N ARG A 328 21.94 6.51 4.16
CA ARG A 328 21.89 5.06 4.38
C ARG A 328 20.49 4.50 4.66
N PHE A 329 19.43 5.19 4.27
CA PHE A 329 18.07 4.66 4.37
C PHE A 329 17.85 3.49 3.41
N VAL A 330 16.98 2.56 3.80
CA VAL A 330 16.40 1.54 2.92
C VAL A 330 15.27 2.22 2.16
N ILE A 331 15.32 2.22 0.82
CA ILE A 331 14.37 2.95 -0.02
C ILE A 331 13.74 2.00 -1.01
N THR A 332 12.41 1.98 -1.07
CA THR A 332 11.65 1.21 -2.07
C THR A 332 10.63 2.09 -2.78
N PHE A 333 10.30 1.68 -4.01
CA PHE A 333 9.29 2.35 -4.82
C PHE A 333 8.14 1.41 -5.12
N GLY A 334 6.94 1.98 -5.24
CA GLY A 334 5.72 1.26 -5.58
C GLY A 334 4.77 2.07 -6.44
N THR A 335 3.63 1.47 -6.75
CA THR A 335 2.56 2.08 -7.55
C THR A 335 1.24 2.21 -6.80
N GLU A 336 1.16 1.64 -5.61
CA GLU A 336 -0.03 1.51 -4.73
C GLU A 336 -1.19 0.71 -5.32
N HIS A 337 -1.78 1.11 -6.45
CA HIS A 337 -2.99 0.49 -7.02
C HIS A 337 -4.19 0.47 -6.05
N ASN A 338 -4.29 1.48 -5.16
CA ASN A 338 -5.38 1.63 -4.20
C ASN A 338 -6.56 2.49 -4.72
N THR A 339 -6.62 2.70 -6.03
CA THR A 339 -7.71 3.39 -6.73
C THR A 339 -8.32 2.45 -7.77
N PRO A 340 -9.52 2.72 -8.31
CA PRO A 340 -10.09 1.88 -9.37
C PRO A 340 -9.29 1.87 -10.68
N LYS A 341 -8.36 2.81 -10.86
CA LYS A 341 -7.58 2.94 -12.09
C LYS A 341 -6.50 1.85 -12.17
N LEU A 342 -6.53 1.07 -13.22
CA LEU A 342 -5.54 0.03 -13.51
C LEU A 342 -4.37 0.64 -14.27
N ASP A 343 -3.43 1.23 -13.54
CA ASP A 343 -2.17 1.74 -14.08
C ASP A 343 -1.14 0.61 -14.27
N PRO A 344 -0.05 0.81 -15.05
CA PRO A 344 1.05 -0.15 -15.16
C PRO A 344 1.66 -0.49 -13.80
N VAL A 345 2.05 -1.76 -13.61
CA VAL A 345 2.78 -2.21 -12.40
C VAL A 345 4.27 -1.88 -12.47
N LYS A 346 4.81 -1.64 -13.66
CA LYS A 346 6.17 -1.11 -13.81
C LYS A 346 6.23 0.32 -13.27
N VAL A 347 7.12 0.53 -12.31
CA VAL A 347 7.26 1.83 -11.63
C VAL A 347 7.87 2.88 -12.57
N SER A 348 7.22 4.03 -12.65
CA SER A 348 7.69 5.22 -13.38
C SER A 348 7.44 6.47 -12.55
N ALA A 349 8.18 7.55 -12.81
CA ALA A 349 7.92 8.86 -12.23
C ALA A 349 6.72 9.55 -12.88
N GLY A 350 6.30 10.69 -12.32
CA GLY A 350 5.16 11.46 -12.82
C GLY A 350 5.25 11.74 -14.32
N GLY A 351 4.11 11.58 -15.01
CA GLY A 351 4.04 11.70 -16.46
C GLY A 351 4.54 10.47 -17.22
N GLY A 352 4.74 9.33 -16.54
CA GLY A 352 5.20 8.08 -17.16
C GLY A 352 6.68 8.09 -17.52
N ILE A 353 7.48 8.91 -16.85
CA ILE A 353 8.93 9.00 -17.10
C ILE A 353 9.61 7.78 -16.46
N ASP A 354 10.35 7.00 -17.25
CA ASP A 354 11.10 5.85 -16.77
C ASP A 354 12.14 6.27 -15.72
N LEU A 355 12.35 5.39 -14.72
CA LEU A 355 13.43 5.56 -13.75
C LEU A 355 14.80 5.37 -14.44
N ASP A 356 15.77 6.20 -14.09
CA ASP A 356 17.15 6.01 -14.51
C ASP A 356 17.81 4.80 -13.80
N ASP A 357 18.99 4.38 -14.27
CA ASP A 357 19.69 3.21 -13.74
C ASP A 357 20.06 3.36 -12.25
N GLU A 358 20.32 4.58 -11.79
CA GLU A 358 20.67 4.87 -10.40
C GLU A 358 19.45 4.68 -9.49
N LEU A 359 18.29 5.22 -9.85
CA LEU A 359 17.04 5.04 -9.11
C LEU A 359 16.59 3.58 -9.11
N LYS A 360 16.74 2.86 -10.23
CA LYS A 360 16.48 1.42 -10.28
C LYS A 360 17.39 0.64 -9.34
N GLN A 361 18.67 1.00 -9.30
CA GLN A 361 19.65 0.38 -8.42
C GLN A 361 19.30 0.63 -6.94
N ILE A 362 18.92 1.86 -6.57
CA ILE A 362 18.51 2.22 -5.20
C ILE A 362 17.28 1.40 -4.79
N ASN A 363 16.28 1.30 -5.67
CA ASN A 363 15.09 0.48 -5.43
C ASN A 363 15.44 -1.01 -5.24
N PHE A 364 16.36 -1.52 -6.06
CA PHE A 364 16.83 -2.91 -5.94
C PHE A 364 17.57 -3.17 -4.62
N GLU A 365 18.40 -2.24 -4.19
CA GLU A 365 19.10 -2.33 -2.90
C GLU A 365 18.12 -2.33 -1.72
N GLY A 366 17.11 -1.46 -1.78
CA GLY A 366 16.05 -1.44 -0.77
C GLY A 366 15.26 -2.75 -0.72
N ALA A 367 14.80 -3.24 -1.86
CA ALA A 367 14.10 -4.52 -1.96
C ALA A 367 14.99 -5.69 -1.52
N ALA A 368 16.29 -5.65 -1.82
CA ALA A 368 17.24 -6.68 -1.38
C ALA A 368 17.38 -6.72 0.15
N VAL A 369 17.47 -5.55 0.82
CA VAL A 369 17.48 -5.53 2.31
C VAL A 369 16.23 -6.19 2.88
N ILE A 370 15.05 -5.89 2.32
CA ILE A 370 13.78 -6.49 2.76
C ILE A 370 13.77 -8.00 2.46
N ALA A 371 14.22 -8.44 1.30
CA ALA A 371 14.30 -9.86 0.92
C ALA A 371 15.24 -10.65 1.84
N ALA A 372 16.43 -10.11 2.16
CA ALA A 372 17.35 -10.71 3.11
C ALA A 372 16.74 -10.81 4.51
N HIS A 373 16.03 -9.75 4.95
CA HIS A 373 15.33 -9.75 6.22
C HIS A 373 14.28 -10.85 6.28
N GLN A 374 13.38 -10.96 5.30
CA GLN A 374 12.37 -12.01 5.21
C GLN A 374 12.99 -13.42 5.23
N PHE A 375 14.03 -13.61 4.44
CA PHE A 375 14.73 -14.89 4.34
C PHE A 375 15.35 -15.32 5.67
N LEU A 376 16.11 -14.44 6.33
CA LEU A 376 16.74 -14.74 7.63
C LEU A 376 15.71 -15.00 8.71
N LYS A 377 14.64 -14.19 8.78
CA LYS A 377 13.54 -14.39 9.72
C LYS A 377 12.85 -15.74 9.50
N ALA A 378 12.64 -16.15 8.25
CA ALA A 378 12.07 -17.47 7.92
C ALA A 378 13.00 -18.64 8.29
N LYS A 379 14.32 -18.41 8.35
CA LYS A 379 15.30 -19.39 8.82
C LYS A 379 15.49 -19.36 10.36
N GLY A 380 14.74 -18.52 11.09
CA GLY A 380 14.88 -18.37 12.55
C GLY A 380 16.09 -17.55 12.97
N GLU A 381 16.67 -16.79 12.04
CA GLU A 381 17.83 -15.93 12.27
C GLU A 381 17.42 -14.47 12.49
N GLU A 382 18.33 -13.66 13.03
CA GLU A 382 18.12 -12.21 13.10
C GLU A 382 18.12 -11.60 11.70
N GLY A 383 17.04 -10.87 11.36
CA GLY A 383 16.96 -10.09 10.14
C GLY A 383 17.73 -8.75 10.22
N TYR A 384 17.30 -7.78 9.43
CA TYR A 384 17.87 -6.43 9.40
C TYR A 384 17.65 -5.66 10.70
N LEU A 385 16.63 -6.04 11.51
CA LEU A 385 16.40 -5.48 12.83
C LEU A 385 16.96 -6.40 13.92
N LYS A 386 17.58 -5.78 14.93
CA LYS A 386 17.93 -6.39 16.21
C LYS A 386 17.22 -5.64 17.33
N ASN A 387 16.31 -6.31 18.05
CA ASN A 387 15.51 -5.68 19.10
C ASN A 387 14.81 -4.39 18.62
N GLY A 388 14.26 -4.38 17.40
CA GLY A 388 13.59 -3.22 16.79
C GLY A 388 14.53 -2.13 16.26
N ILE A 389 15.86 -2.28 16.36
CA ILE A 389 16.84 -1.32 15.89
C ILE A 389 17.49 -1.80 14.59
N ALA A 390 17.53 -0.93 13.58
CA ALA A 390 18.10 -1.26 12.28
C ALA A 390 19.63 -1.42 12.32
N LYS A 391 20.15 -2.48 11.69
CA LYS A 391 21.57 -2.77 11.54
C LYS A 391 22.19 -1.96 10.38
N ILE A 392 22.15 -0.63 10.50
CA ILE A 392 22.58 0.29 9.42
C ILE A 392 24.03 0.03 9.00
N GLY A 393 24.90 -0.33 9.95
CA GLY A 393 26.29 -0.65 9.69
C GLY A 393 26.51 -1.90 8.84
N GLU A 394 25.51 -2.80 8.81
CA GLU A 394 25.53 -4.06 8.07
C GLU A 394 24.70 -3.99 6.77
N LYS A 395 24.19 -2.82 6.36
CA LYS A 395 23.28 -2.67 5.20
C LYS A 395 23.82 -3.35 3.94
N GLU A 396 25.12 -3.23 3.66
CA GLU A 396 25.75 -3.83 2.47
C GLU A 396 25.67 -5.36 2.48
N TYR A 397 25.85 -5.99 3.65
CA TYR A 397 25.65 -7.43 3.79
C TYR A 397 24.22 -7.86 3.45
N PHE A 398 23.22 -7.11 3.95
CA PHE A 398 21.82 -7.40 3.65
C PHE A 398 21.51 -7.17 2.16
N ILE A 399 22.10 -6.17 1.53
CA ILE A 399 21.97 -5.96 0.07
C ILE A 399 22.54 -7.16 -0.70
N GLU A 400 23.75 -7.60 -0.39
CA GLU A 400 24.37 -8.75 -1.08
C GLU A 400 23.56 -10.03 -0.90
N LEU A 401 23.15 -10.34 0.34
CA LEU A 401 22.35 -11.53 0.63
C LEU A 401 21.00 -11.46 -0.06
N GLY A 402 20.31 -10.31 -0.02
CA GLY A 402 19.00 -10.15 -0.63
C GLY A 402 19.05 -10.25 -2.16
N LYS A 403 20.08 -9.70 -2.80
CA LYS A 403 20.32 -9.89 -4.24
C LYS A 403 20.44 -11.38 -4.58
N ALA A 404 21.17 -12.15 -3.76
CA ALA A 404 21.29 -13.60 -3.92
C ALA A 404 19.95 -14.33 -3.72
N VAL A 405 19.17 -13.95 -2.71
CA VAL A 405 17.85 -14.51 -2.41
C VAL A 405 16.87 -14.25 -3.56
N ILE A 406 16.78 -13.02 -4.05
CA ILE A 406 15.90 -12.64 -5.18
C ILE A 406 16.30 -13.40 -6.45
N ALA A 407 17.58 -13.40 -6.77
CA ALA A 407 18.08 -14.09 -7.97
C ALA A 407 17.84 -15.60 -7.91
N TYR A 408 18.05 -16.23 -6.75
CA TYR A 408 17.79 -17.64 -6.55
C TYR A 408 16.32 -17.99 -6.75
N PHE A 409 15.40 -17.21 -6.16
CA PHE A 409 13.96 -17.40 -6.30
C PHE A 409 13.51 -17.29 -7.76
N ASN A 410 13.97 -16.27 -8.47
CA ASN A 410 13.52 -16.02 -9.85
C ASN A 410 14.03 -17.08 -10.84
N GLN A 411 15.09 -17.82 -10.49
CA GLN A 411 15.64 -18.90 -11.34
C GLN A 411 15.03 -20.28 -11.03
N HIS A 412 14.73 -20.58 -9.77
CA HIS A 412 14.30 -21.90 -9.30
C HIS A 412 12.81 -21.93 -8.96
#